data_cf3b8deb830019a45b4e6e17bd32e278
#
_entry.id   cf3b8deb830019a45b4e6e17bd32e278
#
_cell.length_a   1.000
_cell.length_b   1.000
_cell.length_c   1.000
_cell.angle_alpha   90.00
_cell.angle_beta   90.00
_cell.angle_gamma   90.00
#
_symmetry.space_group_name_H-M   'P 1'
#
loop_
_entity.id
_entity.type
_entity.pdbx_description
1 polymer ?
#
loop_
_entity_poly.entity_id
_entity_poly.type
_entity_poly.pdbx_seq_one_letter_code
_entity_poly.pdbx_strand_id
1 'polypeptide(L)'
;MSVIISGSIAYDTVFTHEGRFADTLRAEALDRLNVTLQADSMRRTYGGCAANIAYSLKQLGGDPLVWTAVGRDADDYLRHLERQGIRTDGVTVMPNEWTAQCMITTDRDGNQLATFSPGAMAHADRLPWPDDTGIVCGILAPSVRSTLLAHAKAFVSHGIPFIFDPGQTTPLFSGDELLALTRAAACVAFSDYEALMIEEHTSLSPAELSRLTGTVFCTHGSQGSSVWQKGEETVIPAPKVEAADPVGAGDAYRGGLLWGMERGLDAVSCAIAGTVMGAAKATAAGPSYRINADLWKRQLGKACLSTAGHKEKGAPSLTAERLFTV
;
A
#
# COMPACT_ATOMS: atom_id res chain seq x y z
N MET A 1 -2.88 -11.83 -17.21
CA MET A 1 -1.73 -11.89 -16.24
C MET A 1 -2.24 -11.35 -14.94
N SER A 2 -2.08 -12.09 -13.85
CA SER A 2 -2.61 -11.71 -12.53
C SER A 2 -1.50 -11.14 -11.66
N VAL A 3 -1.84 -10.16 -10.82
CA VAL A 3 -0.94 -9.55 -9.85
C VAL A 3 -1.44 -9.89 -8.45
N ILE A 4 -0.65 -10.66 -7.68
CA ILE A 4 -1.05 -11.08 -6.33
C ILE A 4 -0.73 -10.00 -5.31
N ILE A 5 -1.70 -9.67 -4.47
CA ILE A 5 -1.60 -8.62 -3.46
C ILE A 5 -1.87 -9.22 -2.08
N SER A 6 -0.80 -9.49 -1.34
CA SER A 6 -0.87 -9.90 0.06
C SER A 6 -0.90 -8.66 0.95
N GLY A 7 -1.85 -8.60 1.87
CA GLY A 7 -2.00 -7.47 2.79
C GLY A 7 -3.37 -7.42 3.44
N SER A 8 -3.71 -6.30 4.05
CA SER A 8 -4.94 -6.15 4.81
C SER A 8 -6.17 -5.85 3.93
N ILE A 9 -7.30 -6.49 4.29
CA ILE A 9 -8.66 -6.00 4.07
C ILE A 9 -9.21 -5.63 5.45
N ALA A 10 -9.63 -4.40 5.66
CA ALA A 10 -10.07 -3.92 6.95
C ALA A 10 -11.25 -2.95 6.82
N TYR A 11 -12.02 -2.83 7.88
CA TYR A 11 -12.97 -1.73 8.03
C TYR A 11 -12.33 -0.60 8.84
N ASP A 12 -12.50 0.64 8.38
CA ASP A 12 -12.15 1.82 9.15
C ASP A 12 -13.44 2.45 9.68
N THR A 13 -13.60 2.43 11.01
CA THR A 13 -14.74 3.04 11.70
C THR A 13 -14.25 4.29 12.41
N VAL A 14 -14.68 5.45 11.94
CA VAL A 14 -14.33 6.74 12.50
C VAL A 14 -15.52 7.27 13.29
N PHE A 15 -15.28 7.52 14.57
CA PHE A 15 -16.19 8.21 15.48
C PHE A 15 -15.74 9.67 15.62
N THR A 16 -16.68 10.61 15.54
CA THR A 16 -16.41 12.02 15.83
C THR A 16 -16.96 12.33 17.22
N HIS A 17 -16.14 12.94 18.04
CA HIS A 17 -16.49 13.41 19.38
C HIS A 17 -16.33 14.94 19.41
N GLU A 18 -17.42 15.66 19.64
CA GLU A 18 -17.39 17.15 19.65
C GLU A 18 -16.73 17.75 20.91
N GLY A 19 -16.43 16.93 21.92
CA GLY A 19 -15.61 17.31 23.05
C GLY A 19 -14.12 17.27 22.72
N ARG A 20 -13.30 17.59 23.73
CA ARG A 20 -11.83 17.50 23.65
C ARG A 20 -11.35 16.37 24.54
N PHE A 21 -10.41 15.57 24.06
CA PHE A 21 -9.80 14.54 24.90
C PHE A 21 -9.13 15.16 26.15
N ALA A 22 -8.52 16.33 26.00
CA ALA A 22 -7.89 17.05 27.12
C ALA A 22 -8.87 17.42 28.26
N ASP A 23 -10.17 17.56 27.98
CA ASP A 23 -11.19 17.85 28.99
C ASP A 23 -11.67 16.59 29.72
N THR A 24 -11.48 15.41 29.10
CA THR A 24 -12.00 14.13 29.59
C THR A 24 -10.90 13.22 30.13
N LEU A 25 -9.74 13.18 29.47
CA LEU A 25 -8.59 12.36 29.86
C LEU A 25 -7.71 13.16 30.83
N ARG A 26 -7.56 12.66 32.07
CA ARG A 26 -6.74 13.30 33.08
C ARG A 26 -5.40 12.60 33.18
N ALA A 27 -4.31 13.32 32.97
CA ALA A 27 -2.96 12.78 32.99
C ALA A 27 -2.62 12.07 34.32
N GLU A 28 -3.11 12.61 35.44
CA GLU A 28 -2.93 12.08 36.79
C GLU A 28 -3.75 10.83 37.11
N ALA A 29 -4.60 10.39 36.19
CA ALA A 29 -5.50 9.25 36.38
C ALA A 29 -5.38 8.19 35.24
N LEU A 30 -4.33 8.25 34.42
CA LEU A 30 -4.14 7.32 33.31
C LEU A 30 -3.89 5.88 33.77
N ASP A 31 -3.37 5.68 35.01
CA ASP A 31 -3.16 4.37 35.63
C ASP A 31 -4.47 3.64 36.00
N ARG A 32 -5.59 4.36 36.07
CA ARG A 32 -6.92 3.86 36.43
C ARG A 32 -8.02 4.40 35.52
N LEU A 33 -7.70 4.53 34.25
CA LEU A 33 -8.58 5.14 33.25
C LEU A 33 -9.86 4.30 33.07
N ASN A 34 -11.03 4.93 33.28
CA ASN A 34 -12.34 4.41 32.93
C ASN A 34 -13.16 5.57 32.33
N VAL A 35 -13.15 5.68 31.02
CA VAL A 35 -13.76 6.80 30.28
C VAL A 35 -14.68 6.27 29.20
N THR A 36 -15.88 6.84 29.13
CA THR A 36 -16.80 6.66 28.02
C THR A 36 -16.90 7.97 27.24
N LEU A 37 -16.56 7.93 25.98
CA LEU A 37 -16.73 9.05 25.06
C LEU A 37 -18.03 8.85 24.29
N GLN A 38 -18.92 9.83 24.32
CA GLN A 38 -20.09 9.83 23.45
C GLN A 38 -19.67 10.30 22.07
N ALA A 39 -19.96 9.49 21.04
CA ALA A 39 -19.74 9.85 19.66
C ALA A 39 -20.96 10.58 19.10
N ASP A 40 -20.73 11.69 18.43
CA ASP A 40 -21.77 12.52 17.78
C ASP A 40 -22.07 12.01 16.36
N SER A 41 -21.08 11.37 15.73
CA SER A 41 -21.26 10.70 14.47
C SER A 41 -20.37 9.46 14.34
N MET A 42 -20.79 8.55 13.46
CA MET A 42 -20.01 7.36 13.09
C MET A 42 -20.03 7.20 11.58
N ARG A 43 -18.84 6.95 11.01
CA ARG A 43 -18.69 6.58 9.61
C ARG A 43 -17.87 5.31 9.51
N ARG A 44 -18.38 4.29 8.82
CA ARG A 44 -17.64 3.07 8.47
C ARG A 44 -17.28 3.07 7.00
N THR A 45 -16.03 2.82 6.68
CA THR A 45 -15.50 2.78 5.31
C THR A 45 -14.74 1.49 5.05
N TYR A 46 -14.64 1.12 3.79
CA TYR A 46 -13.79 0.03 3.33
C TYR A 46 -12.36 0.53 3.27
N GLY A 47 -11.45 -0.18 3.93
CA GLY A 47 -10.04 0.17 4.05
C GLY A 47 -9.15 -1.07 3.94
N GLY A 48 -7.89 -0.91 4.33
CA GLY A 48 -6.87 -1.95 4.21
C GLY A 48 -6.03 -1.82 2.95
N CYS A 49 -4.71 -1.93 3.13
CA CYS A 49 -3.73 -1.64 2.08
C CYS A 49 -3.93 -2.54 0.85
N ALA A 50 -4.20 -3.85 1.03
CA ALA A 50 -4.35 -4.74 -0.12
C ALA A 50 -5.56 -4.37 -0.99
N ALA A 51 -6.70 -4.03 -0.37
CA ALA A 51 -7.88 -3.62 -1.11
C ALA A 51 -7.67 -2.30 -1.86
N ASN A 52 -7.02 -1.32 -1.22
CA ASN A 52 -6.74 -0.02 -1.83
C ASN A 52 -5.75 -0.14 -3.00
N ILE A 53 -4.71 -0.96 -2.85
CA ILE A 53 -3.73 -1.26 -3.91
C ILE A 53 -4.43 -1.97 -5.07
N ALA A 54 -5.25 -2.99 -4.77
CA ALA A 54 -6.02 -3.73 -5.78
C ALA A 54 -6.96 -2.80 -6.56
N TYR A 55 -7.68 -1.92 -5.86
CA TYR A 55 -8.54 -0.92 -6.48
C TYR A 55 -7.75 -0.02 -7.43
N SER A 56 -6.59 0.46 -7.00
CA SER A 56 -5.74 1.36 -7.79
C SER A 56 -5.21 0.66 -9.04
N LEU A 57 -4.72 -0.58 -8.92
CA LEU A 57 -4.27 -1.39 -10.02
C LEU A 57 -5.42 -1.67 -11.02
N LYS A 58 -6.63 -1.98 -10.50
CA LYS A 58 -7.81 -2.22 -11.34
C LYS A 58 -8.21 -1.00 -12.15
N GLN A 59 -8.10 0.21 -11.59
CA GLN A 59 -8.35 1.47 -12.32
C GLN A 59 -7.42 1.64 -13.54
N LEU A 60 -6.25 1.01 -13.52
CA LEU A 60 -5.28 1.00 -14.61
C LEU A 60 -5.44 -0.19 -15.59
N GLY A 61 -6.51 -0.98 -15.42
CA GLY A 61 -6.77 -2.15 -16.26
C GLY A 61 -5.96 -3.40 -15.91
N GLY A 62 -5.31 -3.44 -14.72
CA GLY A 62 -4.66 -4.64 -14.22
C GLY A 62 -5.65 -5.69 -13.70
N ASP A 63 -5.14 -6.88 -13.39
CA ASP A 63 -5.93 -8.00 -12.82
C ASP A 63 -5.43 -8.35 -11.39
N PRO A 64 -5.87 -7.59 -10.36
CA PRO A 64 -5.47 -7.82 -8.98
C PRO A 64 -6.15 -9.06 -8.40
N LEU A 65 -5.35 -9.94 -7.79
CA LEU A 65 -5.76 -11.07 -6.97
C LEU A 65 -5.39 -10.79 -5.52
N VAL A 66 -6.37 -10.49 -4.67
CA VAL A 66 -6.11 -10.22 -3.25
C VAL A 66 -5.96 -11.53 -2.49
N TRP A 67 -4.85 -11.68 -1.75
CA TRP A 67 -4.52 -12.87 -0.97
C TRP A 67 -4.46 -12.52 0.52
N THR A 68 -5.53 -12.82 1.24
CA THR A 68 -5.71 -12.47 2.65
C THR A 68 -6.85 -13.27 3.31
N ALA A 69 -7.04 -13.08 4.61
CA ALA A 69 -8.19 -13.59 5.34
C ALA A 69 -9.10 -12.48 5.83
N VAL A 70 -10.40 -12.75 5.83
CA VAL A 70 -11.47 -11.87 6.33
C VAL A 70 -12.39 -12.65 7.26
N GLY A 71 -13.16 -11.95 8.08
CA GLY A 71 -14.09 -12.56 9.03
C GLY A 71 -15.50 -12.76 8.46
N ARG A 72 -16.38 -13.28 9.31
CA ARG A 72 -17.80 -13.57 9.05
C ARG A 72 -18.64 -12.34 8.64
N ASP A 73 -18.14 -11.16 8.86
CA ASP A 73 -18.79 -9.86 8.56
C ASP A 73 -18.34 -9.23 7.24
N ALA A 74 -17.58 -9.99 6.42
CA ALA A 74 -16.97 -9.46 5.20
C ALA A 74 -17.88 -9.44 3.97
N ASP A 75 -19.06 -10.03 4.01
CA ASP A 75 -19.93 -10.21 2.83
C ASP A 75 -20.17 -8.93 2.04
N ASP A 76 -20.46 -7.81 2.71
CA ASP A 76 -20.68 -6.53 2.05
C ASP A 76 -19.39 -6.00 1.42
N TYR A 77 -18.25 -6.23 2.06
CA TYR A 77 -16.96 -5.80 1.53
C TYR A 77 -16.57 -6.64 0.30
N LEU A 78 -16.70 -7.96 0.35
CA LEU A 78 -16.41 -8.83 -0.79
C LEU A 78 -17.28 -8.47 -1.99
N ARG A 79 -18.59 -8.30 -1.80
CA ARG A 79 -19.48 -7.79 -2.86
C ARG A 79 -19.08 -6.40 -3.38
N HIS A 80 -18.51 -5.54 -2.54
CA HIS A 80 -18.01 -4.24 -2.97
C HIS A 80 -16.78 -4.40 -3.89
N LEU A 81 -15.83 -5.26 -3.55
CA LEU A 81 -14.66 -5.56 -4.39
C LEU A 81 -15.07 -6.16 -5.73
N GLU A 82 -15.98 -7.15 -5.72
CA GLU A 82 -16.48 -7.81 -6.93
C GLU A 82 -17.17 -6.83 -7.88
N ARG A 83 -17.99 -5.91 -7.36
CA ARG A 83 -18.61 -4.84 -8.17
C ARG A 83 -17.60 -3.91 -8.83
N GLN A 84 -16.40 -3.82 -8.28
CA GLN A 84 -15.28 -3.07 -8.86
C GLN A 84 -14.43 -3.93 -9.81
N GLY A 85 -14.78 -5.20 -10.00
CA GLY A 85 -14.07 -6.15 -10.83
C GLY A 85 -12.75 -6.64 -10.21
N ILE A 86 -12.62 -6.53 -8.87
CA ILE A 86 -11.48 -7.07 -8.12
C ILE A 86 -11.79 -8.51 -7.75
N ARG A 87 -10.85 -9.42 -8.00
CA ARG A 87 -10.99 -10.85 -7.70
C ARG A 87 -10.90 -11.09 -6.21
N THR A 88 -11.83 -11.91 -5.70
CA THR A 88 -11.92 -12.32 -4.29
C THR A 88 -11.63 -13.81 -4.06
N ASP A 89 -11.30 -14.55 -5.11
CA ASP A 89 -10.98 -15.99 -5.05
C ASP A 89 -9.70 -16.33 -4.25
N GLY A 90 -8.81 -15.36 -4.02
CA GLY A 90 -7.69 -15.47 -3.09
C GLY A 90 -8.02 -15.07 -1.65
N VAL A 91 -9.28 -14.64 -1.36
CA VAL A 91 -9.69 -14.22 -0.02
C VAL A 91 -10.38 -15.35 0.72
N THR A 92 -9.86 -15.72 1.89
CA THR A 92 -10.45 -16.78 2.74
C THR A 92 -11.33 -16.17 3.81
N VAL A 93 -12.59 -16.62 3.89
CA VAL A 93 -13.52 -16.22 4.97
C VAL A 93 -13.33 -17.14 6.16
N MET A 94 -13.05 -16.58 7.33
CA MET A 94 -12.94 -17.30 8.62
C MET A 94 -14.21 -17.11 9.44
N PRO A 95 -15.06 -18.13 9.58
CA PRO A 95 -16.41 -17.97 10.14
C PRO A 95 -16.44 -17.64 11.64
N ASN A 96 -15.35 -17.92 12.35
CA ASN A 96 -15.25 -17.68 13.79
C ASN A 96 -14.54 -16.36 14.14
N GLU A 97 -14.06 -15.63 13.13
CA GLU A 97 -13.32 -14.38 13.30
C GLU A 97 -14.13 -13.18 12.78
N TRP A 98 -13.73 -11.99 13.21
CA TRP A 98 -14.14 -10.73 12.60
C TRP A 98 -13.13 -10.30 11.55
N THR A 99 -13.56 -9.55 10.55
CA THR A 99 -12.65 -8.86 9.62
C THR A 99 -11.81 -7.83 10.39
N ALA A 100 -10.58 -7.59 9.95
CA ALA A 100 -9.73 -6.57 10.55
C ALA A 100 -10.45 -5.22 10.61
N GLN A 101 -10.27 -4.51 11.73
CA GLN A 101 -10.93 -3.23 11.98
C GLN A 101 -9.97 -2.22 12.59
N CYS A 102 -10.01 -1.00 12.07
CA CYS A 102 -9.43 0.18 12.70
C CYS A 102 -10.59 1.03 13.26
N MET A 103 -10.63 1.21 14.57
CA MET A 103 -11.60 2.07 15.26
C MET A 103 -10.87 3.34 15.67
N ILE A 104 -11.31 4.48 15.15
CA ILE A 104 -10.65 5.77 15.35
C ILE A 104 -11.68 6.72 15.96
N THR A 105 -11.38 7.25 17.12
CA THR A 105 -12.16 8.38 17.70
C THR A 105 -11.37 9.66 17.50
N THR A 106 -11.99 10.63 16.83
CA THR A 106 -11.41 11.96 16.59
C THR A 106 -12.13 12.98 17.43
N ASP A 107 -11.39 13.79 18.19
CA ASP A 107 -11.94 14.88 18.98
C ASP A 107 -12.07 16.18 18.14
N ARG A 108 -12.66 17.23 18.75
CA ARG A 108 -12.87 18.52 18.10
C ARG A 108 -11.59 19.22 17.65
N ASP A 109 -10.47 18.94 18.29
CA ASP A 109 -9.16 19.53 17.96
C ASP A 109 -8.40 18.70 16.92
N GLY A 110 -8.99 17.56 16.44
CA GLY A 110 -8.38 16.67 15.47
C GLY A 110 -7.44 15.62 16.08
N ASN A 111 -7.36 15.52 17.43
CA ASN A 111 -6.62 14.44 18.07
C ASN A 111 -7.33 13.11 17.87
N GLN A 112 -6.57 12.03 17.76
CA GLN A 112 -7.11 10.69 17.47
C GLN A 112 -6.67 9.65 18.51
N LEU A 113 -7.63 8.83 18.91
CA LEU A 113 -7.40 7.57 19.61
C LEU A 113 -7.78 6.44 18.64
N ALA A 114 -6.80 5.64 18.26
CA ALA A 114 -7.00 4.54 17.33
C ALA A 114 -6.75 3.19 17.99
N THR A 115 -7.62 2.23 17.69
CA THR A 115 -7.45 0.82 18.08
C THR A 115 -7.56 -0.04 16.82
N PHE A 116 -6.52 -0.82 16.55
CA PHE A 116 -6.52 -1.78 15.45
C PHE A 116 -6.67 -3.21 15.96
N SER A 117 -7.68 -3.91 15.44
CA SER A 117 -7.89 -5.34 15.67
C SER A 117 -7.62 -6.09 14.37
N PRO A 118 -6.64 -6.99 14.31
CA PRO A 118 -6.32 -7.75 13.09
C PRO A 118 -7.38 -8.79 12.72
N GLY A 119 -8.15 -9.30 13.68
CA GLY A 119 -9.17 -10.33 13.42
C GLY A 119 -8.65 -11.48 12.57
N ALA A 120 -9.42 -11.90 11.56
CA ALA A 120 -9.06 -12.98 10.64
C ALA A 120 -7.70 -12.80 9.96
N MET A 121 -7.26 -11.55 9.72
CA MET A 121 -5.95 -11.25 9.12
C MET A 121 -4.79 -11.84 9.95
N ALA A 122 -4.96 -12.01 11.26
CA ALA A 122 -3.95 -12.62 12.13
C ALA A 122 -3.63 -14.09 11.77
N HIS A 123 -4.47 -14.75 10.98
CA HIS A 123 -4.35 -16.13 10.57
C HIS A 123 -4.02 -16.33 9.09
N ALA A 124 -3.76 -15.24 8.38
CA ALA A 124 -3.47 -15.27 6.94
C ALA A 124 -2.14 -15.97 6.63
N ASP A 125 -1.23 -16.11 7.60
CA ASP A 125 0.02 -16.86 7.50
C ASP A 125 -0.16 -18.34 7.14
N ARG A 126 -1.36 -18.89 7.32
CA ARG A 126 -1.70 -20.30 7.06
C ARG A 126 -2.43 -20.54 5.74
N LEU A 127 -2.67 -19.49 4.98
CA LEU A 127 -3.39 -19.60 3.72
C LEU A 127 -2.52 -20.31 2.67
N PRO A 128 -3.13 -21.22 1.88
CA PRO A 128 -2.43 -21.80 0.74
C PRO A 128 -2.14 -20.71 -0.31
N TRP A 129 -1.14 -20.98 -1.14
CA TRP A 129 -0.91 -20.17 -2.34
C TRP A 129 -2.15 -20.27 -3.24
N PRO A 130 -2.65 -19.16 -3.81
CA PRO A 130 -3.80 -19.19 -4.70
C PRO A 130 -3.56 -20.05 -5.94
N ASP A 131 -4.56 -20.82 -6.34
CA ASP A 131 -4.52 -21.66 -7.54
C ASP A 131 -4.73 -20.80 -8.79
N ASP A 132 -3.70 -20.03 -9.16
CA ASP A 132 -3.68 -19.19 -10.35
C ASP A 132 -2.30 -19.25 -11.03
N THR A 133 -2.25 -19.87 -12.19
CA THR A 133 -1.01 -20.00 -12.98
C THR A 133 -0.66 -18.72 -13.75
N GLY A 134 -1.52 -17.72 -13.74
CA GLY A 134 -1.33 -16.44 -14.43
C GLY A 134 -0.60 -15.37 -13.60
N ILE A 135 -0.19 -15.66 -12.36
CA ILE A 135 0.49 -14.72 -11.48
C ILE A 135 1.88 -14.40 -12.03
N VAL A 136 2.16 -13.12 -12.30
CA VAL A 136 3.44 -12.67 -12.88
C VAL A 136 4.28 -11.84 -11.91
N CYS A 137 3.65 -11.17 -10.96
CA CYS A 137 4.32 -10.40 -9.89
C CYS A 137 3.35 -10.17 -8.74
N GLY A 138 3.84 -9.57 -7.65
CA GLY A 138 2.97 -9.21 -6.54
C GLY A 138 3.57 -8.24 -5.56
N ILE A 139 2.90 -8.07 -4.42
CA ILE A 139 3.32 -7.22 -3.32
C ILE A 139 3.01 -7.88 -1.97
N LEU A 140 3.94 -7.73 -1.05
CA LEU A 140 3.73 -7.90 0.39
C LEU A 140 3.45 -6.53 0.98
N ALA A 141 2.18 -6.16 1.08
CA ALA A 141 1.70 -4.93 1.69
C ALA A 141 1.48 -5.14 3.20
N PRO A 142 1.36 -4.06 3.99
CA PRO A 142 1.25 -4.15 5.45
C PRO A 142 0.22 -5.16 5.95
N SER A 143 0.67 -6.04 6.83
CA SER A 143 -0.11 -7.11 7.47
C SER A 143 0.53 -7.48 8.81
N VAL A 144 0.05 -8.52 9.49
CA VAL A 144 0.74 -9.04 10.68
C VAL A 144 2.09 -9.66 10.30
N ARG A 145 3.06 -9.55 11.19
CA ARG A 145 4.45 -10.00 10.95
C ARG A 145 4.53 -11.47 10.49
N SER A 146 3.78 -12.38 11.13
CA SER A 146 3.77 -13.82 10.75
C SER A 146 3.34 -14.02 9.29
N THR A 147 2.32 -13.30 8.84
CA THR A 147 1.83 -13.33 7.45
C THR A 147 2.90 -12.86 6.47
N LEU A 148 3.55 -11.72 6.76
CA LEU A 148 4.58 -11.19 5.87
C LEU A 148 5.75 -12.17 5.71
N LEU A 149 6.19 -12.81 6.81
CA LEU A 149 7.24 -13.83 6.78
C LEU A 149 6.81 -15.12 6.02
N ALA A 150 5.57 -15.59 6.23
CA ALA A 150 5.07 -16.78 5.58
C ALA A 150 4.85 -16.55 4.08
N HIS A 151 4.22 -15.44 3.72
CA HIS A 151 3.93 -15.09 2.34
C HIS A 151 5.20 -14.77 1.54
N ALA A 152 6.23 -14.14 2.15
CA ALA A 152 7.52 -13.96 1.51
C ALA A 152 8.14 -15.31 1.07
N LYS A 153 8.10 -16.30 1.97
CA LYS A 153 8.56 -17.67 1.65
C LYS A 153 7.77 -18.28 0.50
N ALA A 154 6.45 -18.06 0.47
CA ALA A 154 5.60 -18.55 -0.62
C ALA A 154 5.94 -17.88 -1.95
N PHE A 155 6.13 -16.56 -2.00
CA PHE A 155 6.59 -15.85 -3.21
C PHE A 155 7.90 -16.42 -3.74
N VAL A 156 8.89 -16.58 -2.85
CA VAL A 156 10.20 -17.16 -3.23
C VAL A 156 10.04 -18.59 -3.75
N SER A 157 9.25 -19.45 -3.08
CA SER A 157 9.08 -20.85 -3.47
C SER A 157 8.38 -21.03 -4.82
N HIS A 158 7.52 -20.08 -5.20
CA HIS A 158 6.85 -20.07 -6.50
C HIS A 158 7.61 -19.27 -7.58
N GLY A 159 8.75 -18.67 -7.23
CA GLY A 159 9.57 -17.88 -8.15
C GLY A 159 8.88 -16.60 -8.64
N ILE A 160 7.93 -16.07 -7.88
CA ILE A 160 7.18 -14.87 -8.24
C ILE A 160 7.88 -13.64 -7.67
N PRO A 161 8.29 -12.67 -8.52
CA PRO A 161 8.89 -11.42 -8.05
C PRO A 161 7.86 -10.57 -7.31
N PHE A 162 8.28 -9.93 -6.21
CA PHE A 162 7.37 -9.13 -5.40
C PHE A 162 8.01 -7.85 -4.89
N ILE A 163 7.17 -6.86 -4.62
CA ILE A 163 7.51 -5.66 -3.85
C ILE A 163 7.38 -5.99 -2.35
N PHE A 164 8.38 -5.69 -1.55
CA PHE A 164 8.24 -5.67 -0.10
C PHE A 164 7.89 -4.27 0.37
N ASP A 165 6.72 -4.12 0.98
CA ASP A 165 6.20 -2.87 1.57
C ASP A 165 5.91 -3.12 3.05
N PRO A 166 6.86 -2.83 3.97
CA PRO A 166 6.64 -3.01 5.40
C PRO A 166 5.62 -2.00 5.95
N GLY A 167 5.54 -0.80 5.37
CA GLY A 167 4.63 0.27 5.76
C GLY A 167 4.66 0.53 7.27
N GLN A 168 3.49 0.75 7.86
CA GLN A 168 3.32 0.98 9.30
C GLN A 168 3.67 -0.24 10.17
N THR A 169 3.98 -1.41 9.59
CA THR A 169 4.38 -2.60 10.35
C THR A 169 5.88 -2.71 10.55
N THR A 170 6.68 -1.79 9.99
CA THR A 170 8.14 -1.72 10.15
C THR A 170 8.61 -1.92 11.61
N PRO A 171 7.99 -1.32 12.65
CA PRO A 171 8.42 -1.50 14.03
C PRO A 171 8.25 -2.92 14.59
N LEU A 172 7.51 -3.79 13.90
CA LEU A 172 7.28 -5.17 14.33
C LEU A 172 8.42 -6.13 13.96
N PHE A 173 9.39 -5.66 13.15
CA PHE A 173 10.49 -6.46 12.62
C PHE A 173 11.81 -6.12 13.30
N SER A 174 12.66 -7.13 13.45
CA SER A 174 14.08 -6.90 13.73
C SER A 174 14.81 -6.42 12.46
N GLY A 175 15.97 -5.80 12.63
CA GLY A 175 16.82 -5.40 11.48
C GLY A 175 17.18 -6.58 10.58
N ASP A 176 17.52 -7.74 11.16
CA ASP A 176 17.83 -8.95 10.40
C ASP A 176 16.64 -9.44 9.55
N GLU A 177 15.43 -9.36 10.07
CA GLU A 177 14.22 -9.74 9.32
C GLU A 177 13.93 -8.77 8.19
N LEU A 178 14.05 -7.46 8.43
CA LEU A 178 13.92 -6.45 7.37
C LEU A 178 14.94 -6.68 6.26
N LEU A 179 16.18 -6.97 6.61
CA LEU A 179 17.24 -7.28 5.63
C LEU A 179 16.98 -8.60 4.89
N ALA A 180 16.47 -9.63 5.56
CA ALA A 180 16.11 -10.89 4.92
C ALA A 180 14.98 -10.72 3.92
N LEU A 181 13.91 -9.99 4.28
CA LEU A 181 12.79 -9.68 3.39
C LEU A 181 13.24 -8.78 2.23
N THR A 182 14.09 -7.78 2.48
CA THR A 182 14.68 -6.91 1.45
C THR A 182 15.46 -7.73 0.41
N ARG A 183 16.29 -8.68 0.84
CA ARG A 183 17.06 -9.54 -0.07
C ARG A 183 16.19 -10.52 -0.87
N ALA A 184 15.06 -10.94 -0.30
CA ALA A 184 14.13 -11.86 -0.95
C ALA A 184 13.24 -11.16 -2.00
N ALA A 185 12.99 -9.86 -1.82
CA ALA A 185 12.13 -9.06 -2.69
C ALA A 185 12.84 -8.63 -3.98
N ALA A 186 12.08 -8.49 -5.05
CA ALA A 186 12.57 -7.89 -6.31
C ALA A 186 12.83 -6.39 -6.15
N CYS A 187 12.05 -5.72 -5.30
CA CYS A 187 12.21 -4.33 -4.91
C CYS A 187 11.52 -4.05 -3.58
N VAL A 188 11.86 -2.92 -2.96
CA VAL A 188 11.25 -2.45 -1.71
C VAL A 188 10.57 -1.11 -1.96
N ALA A 189 9.43 -0.87 -1.31
CA ALA A 189 8.73 0.41 -1.37
C ALA A 189 8.35 0.88 0.04
N PHE A 190 8.63 2.13 0.35
CA PHE A 190 8.32 2.77 1.63
C PHE A 190 8.22 4.29 1.48
N SER A 191 7.76 4.99 2.52
CA SER A 191 7.80 6.45 2.62
C SER A 191 9.14 6.91 3.21
N ASP A 192 9.43 8.22 3.12
CA ASP A 192 10.59 8.84 3.78
C ASP A 192 10.57 8.64 5.31
N TYR A 193 9.39 8.68 5.94
CA TYR A 193 9.24 8.38 7.36
C TYR A 193 9.58 6.91 7.69
N GLU A 194 9.10 5.98 6.89
CA GLU A 194 9.40 4.55 7.05
C GLU A 194 10.88 4.25 6.76
N ALA A 195 11.50 5.00 5.83
CA ALA A 195 12.94 4.90 5.56
C ALA A 195 13.79 5.18 6.81
N LEU A 196 13.42 6.20 7.61
CA LEU A 196 14.11 6.51 8.87
C LEU A 196 14.03 5.34 9.85
N MET A 197 12.84 4.73 10.00
CA MET A 197 12.68 3.57 10.89
C MET A 197 13.47 2.35 10.39
N ILE A 198 13.48 2.10 9.08
CA ILE A 198 14.26 1.01 8.49
C ILE A 198 15.77 1.24 8.73
N GLU A 199 16.24 2.48 8.56
CA GLU A 199 17.63 2.85 8.82
C GLU A 199 18.00 2.69 10.31
N GLU A 200 17.11 3.06 11.24
CA GLU A 200 17.31 2.83 12.68
C GLU A 200 17.44 1.34 13.01
N HIS A 201 16.66 0.46 12.37
CA HIS A 201 16.68 -0.98 12.62
C HIS A 201 17.82 -1.72 11.90
N THR A 202 18.23 -1.25 10.73
CA THR A 202 19.17 -1.97 9.85
C THR A 202 20.54 -1.31 9.73
N SER A 203 20.65 -0.04 10.13
CA SER A 203 21.81 0.84 9.89
C SER A 203 22.13 1.02 8.39
N LEU A 204 21.18 0.80 7.50
CA LEU A 204 21.34 0.96 6.06
C LEU A 204 20.40 2.02 5.50
N SER A 205 20.97 2.96 4.76
CA SER A 205 20.26 3.97 3.97
C SER A 205 19.52 3.35 2.77
N PRO A 206 18.55 4.06 2.15
CA PRO A 206 17.91 3.62 0.91
C PRO A 206 18.91 3.29 -0.22
N ALA A 207 20.01 4.05 -0.31
CA ALA A 207 21.09 3.79 -1.26
C ALA A 207 21.75 2.42 -1.04
N GLU A 208 22.03 2.07 0.22
CA GLU A 208 22.65 0.78 0.58
C GLU A 208 21.66 -0.37 0.43
N LEU A 209 20.40 -0.19 0.82
CA LEU A 209 19.33 -1.17 0.60
C LEU A 209 19.15 -1.49 -0.89
N SER A 210 19.29 -0.48 -1.78
CA SER A 210 19.18 -0.69 -3.22
C SER A 210 20.30 -1.57 -3.80
N ARG A 211 21.43 -1.71 -3.10
CA ARG A 211 22.49 -2.66 -3.48
C ARG A 211 22.17 -4.09 -3.08
N LEU A 212 21.25 -4.29 -2.13
CA LEU A 212 20.82 -5.62 -1.67
C LEU A 212 19.67 -6.19 -2.53
N THR A 213 18.65 -5.35 -2.85
CA THR A 213 17.44 -5.77 -3.58
C THR A 213 17.43 -5.36 -5.05
N GLY A 214 18.36 -4.50 -5.48
CA GLY A 214 18.39 -3.96 -6.84
C GLY A 214 17.64 -2.64 -7.00
N THR A 215 16.45 -2.49 -6.41
CA THR A 215 15.63 -1.28 -6.52
C THR A 215 14.91 -0.95 -5.22
N VAL A 216 14.96 0.32 -4.83
CA VAL A 216 14.18 0.89 -3.72
C VAL A 216 13.36 2.06 -4.22
N PHE A 217 12.08 2.07 -3.89
CA PHE A 217 11.15 3.17 -4.14
C PHE A 217 10.86 3.88 -2.82
N CYS A 218 11.09 5.19 -2.76
CA CYS A 218 10.80 6.01 -1.59
C CYS A 218 9.84 7.14 -1.95
N THR A 219 8.71 7.27 -1.24
CA THR A 219 7.74 8.35 -1.49
C THR A 219 8.00 9.52 -0.54
N HIS A 220 7.83 10.76 -1.05
CA HIS A 220 8.08 12.03 -0.35
C HIS A 220 6.82 12.91 -0.32
N GLY A 221 5.64 12.30 -0.18
CA GLY A 221 4.36 13.00 -0.17
C GLY A 221 4.15 13.86 -1.41
N SER A 222 3.88 15.15 -1.23
CA SER A 222 3.64 16.10 -2.33
C SER A 222 4.88 16.42 -3.17
N GLN A 223 6.07 16.03 -2.74
CA GLN A 223 7.32 16.21 -3.50
C GLN A 223 7.50 15.14 -4.57
N GLY A 224 6.81 14.00 -4.44
CA GLY A 224 6.91 12.90 -5.40
C GLY A 224 7.55 11.65 -4.82
N SER A 225 8.49 11.06 -5.53
CA SER A 225 9.21 9.86 -5.10
C SER A 225 10.66 9.85 -5.60
N SER A 226 11.46 8.97 -5.00
CA SER A 226 12.80 8.63 -5.47
C SER A 226 12.88 7.15 -5.82
N VAL A 227 13.68 6.83 -6.82
CA VAL A 227 14.10 5.48 -7.18
C VAL A 227 15.59 5.36 -6.92
N TRP A 228 15.97 4.42 -6.08
CA TRP A 228 17.35 4.10 -5.80
C TRP A 228 17.72 2.78 -6.48
N GLN A 229 18.76 2.80 -7.32
CA GLN A 229 19.31 1.61 -7.98
C GLN A 229 20.83 1.61 -7.88
N LYS A 230 21.42 0.52 -7.38
CA LYS A 230 22.87 0.39 -7.18
C LYS A 230 23.51 1.53 -6.36
N GLY A 231 22.70 2.18 -5.51
CA GLY A 231 23.12 3.31 -4.68
C GLY A 231 22.96 4.69 -5.32
N GLU A 232 22.45 4.78 -6.56
CA GLU A 232 22.18 6.03 -7.26
C GLU A 232 20.70 6.39 -7.17
N GLU A 233 20.42 7.68 -6.97
CA GLU A 233 19.06 8.22 -6.84
C GLU A 233 18.57 8.83 -8.15
N THR A 234 17.33 8.53 -8.49
CA THR A 234 16.56 9.25 -9.52
C THR A 234 15.31 9.82 -8.88
N VAL A 235 15.18 11.16 -8.87
CA VAL A 235 14.02 11.85 -8.29
C VAL A 235 12.90 11.97 -9.33
N ILE A 236 11.68 11.62 -8.92
CA ILE A 236 10.45 11.69 -9.71
C ILE A 236 9.53 12.75 -9.09
N PRO A 237 9.42 13.95 -9.63
CA PRO A 237 8.60 15.01 -9.06
C PRO A 237 7.09 14.67 -9.17
N ALA A 238 6.33 14.99 -8.13
CA ALA A 238 4.87 14.82 -8.17
C ALA A 238 4.23 15.86 -9.10
N PRO A 239 3.16 15.47 -9.82
CA PRO A 239 2.29 16.44 -10.46
C PRO A 239 1.68 17.40 -9.42
N LYS A 240 1.66 18.68 -9.71
CA LYS A 240 0.98 19.66 -8.85
C LYS A 240 -0.52 19.47 -8.94
N VAL A 241 -1.14 19.15 -7.81
CA VAL A 241 -2.59 18.94 -7.67
C VAL A 241 -3.10 19.64 -6.42
N GLU A 242 -4.38 20.00 -6.39
CA GLU A 242 -5.06 20.40 -5.17
C GLU A 242 -5.46 19.14 -4.41
N ALA A 243 -4.81 18.88 -3.29
CA ALA A 243 -5.08 17.70 -2.48
C ALA A 243 -6.38 17.90 -1.66
N ALA A 244 -7.32 16.96 -1.80
CA ALA A 244 -8.53 16.88 -0.98
C ALA A 244 -8.34 15.92 0.20
N ASP A 245 -7.66 14.78 -0.03
CA ASP A 245 -7.40 13.75 0.99
C ASP A 245 -6.19 12.91 0.59
N PRO A 246 -5.07 12.98 1.33
CA PRO A 246 -3.86 12.21 1.03
C PRO A 246 -3.93 10.74 1.49
N VAL A 247 -4.95 10.34 2.28
CA VAL A 247 -5.09 8.97 2.80
C VAL A 247 -5.25 7.99 1.64
N GLY A 248 -4.41 6.94 1.60
CA GLY A 248 -4.38 5.95 0.52
C GLY A 248 -3.58 6.36 -0.73
N ALA A 249 -2.93 7.54 -0.74
CA ALA A 249 -2.05 7.93 -1.83
C ALA A 249 -0.83 7.00 -1.96
N GLY A 250 -0.32 6.49 -0.82
CA GLY A 250 0.70 5.46 -0.78
C GLY A 250 0.26 4.14 -1.41
N ASP A 251 -0.95 3.68 -1.11
CA ASP A 251 -1.54 2.47 -1.70
C ASP A 251 -1.72 2.65 -3.22
N ALA A 252 -2.18 3.83 -3.64
CA ALA A 252 -2.32 4.18 -5.06
C ALA A 252 -0.97 4.18 -5.77
N TYR A 253 0.09 4.69 -5.13
CA TYR A 253 1.46 4.62 -5.64
C TYR A 253 1.89 3.16 -5.89
N ARG A 254 1.65 2.25 -4.92
CA ARG A 254 1.95 0.81 -5.04
C ARG A 254 1.16 0.17 -6.19
N GLY A 255 -0.11 0.56 -6.36
CA GLY A 255 -0.93 0.13 -7.52
C GLY A 255 -0.30 0.52 -8.87
N GLY A 256 0.25 1.73 -8.97
CA GLY A 256 0.99 2.20 -10.13
C GLY A 256 2.31 1.46 -10.36
N LEU A 257 3.07 1.14 -9.30
CA LEU A 257 4.27 0.30 -9.39
C LEU A 257 3.95 -1.07 -9.97
N LEU A 258 2.93 -1.73 -9.43
CA LEU A 258 2.50 -3.06 -9.87
C LEU A 258 2.02 -3.05 -11.32
N TRP A 259 1.30 -2.02 -11.75
CA TRP A 259 0.91 -1.83 -13.15
C TRP A 259 2.11 -1.76 -14.09
N GLY A 260 3.18 -1.08 -13.68
CA GLY A 260 4.42 -1.02 -14.45
C GLY A 260 5.15 -2.37 -14.47
N MET A 261 5.27 -3.03 -13.31
CA MET A 261 5.93 -4.33 -13.18
C MET A 261 5.23 -5.43 -14.01
N GLU A 262 3.90 -5.50 -13.97
CA GLU A 262 3.10 -6.42 -14.78
C GLU A 262 3.42 -6.31 -16.29
N ARG A 263 3.78 -5.10 -16.72
CA ARG A 263 4.14 -4.78 -18.12
C ARG A 263 5.63 -4.85 -18.42
N GLY A 264 6.46 -5.23 -17.45
CA GLY A 264 7.91 -5.32 -17.59
C GLY A 264 8.58 -3.95 -17.84
N LEU A 265 8.03 -2.87 -17.31
CA LEU A 265 8.63 -1.54 -17.42
C LEU A 265 9.85 -1.41 -16.49
N ASP A 266 10.76 -0.49 -16.84
CA ASP A 266 11.89 -0.15 -15.96
C ASP A 266 11.43 0.53 -14.64
N ALA A 267 12.31 0.56 -13.65
CA ALA A 267 11.99 1.06 -12.32
C ALA A 267 11.57 2.54 -12.31
N VAL A 268 12.20 3.37 -13.13
CA VAL A 268 11.86 4.78 -13.25
C VAL A 268 10.46 4.95 -13.82
N SER A 269 10.12 4.19 -14.86
CA SER A 269 8.79 4.16 -15.46
C SER A 269 7.70 3.67 -14.49
N CYS A 270 8.01 2.65 -13.67
CA CYS A 270 7.13 2.19 -12.60
C CYS A 270 6.90 3.31 -11.56
N ALA A 271 7.95 4.01 -11.11
CA ALA A 271 7.84 5.10 -10.15
C ALA A 271 7.04 6.29 -10.69
N ILE A 272 7.19 6.61 -11.98
CA ILE A 272 6.38 7.63 -12.65
C ILE A 272 4.90 7.27 -12.58
N ALA A 273 4.56 6.02 -12.95
CA ALA A 273 3.19 5.52 -12.85
C ALA A 273 2.67 5.60 -11.41
N GLY A 274 3.47 5.15 -10.43
CA GLY A 274 3.13 5.25 -9.01
C GLY A 274 2.89 6.70 -8.56
N THR A 275 3.80 7.61 -8.88
CA THR A 275 3.71 9.02 -8.47
C THR A 275 2.46 9.71 -9.04
N VAL A 276 2.13 9.43 -10.29
CA VAL A 276 0.91 9.98 -10.92
C VAL A 276 -0.35 9.40 -10.28
N MET A 277 -0.34 8.11 -9.92
CA MET A 277 -1.45 7.46 -9.21
C MET A 277 -1.67 8.04 -7.81
N GLY A 278 -0.59 8.20 -7.05
CA GLY A 278 -0.66 8.81 -5.72
C GLY A 278 -1.21 10.23 -5.78
N ALA A 279 -0.75 11.05 -6.73
CA ALA A 279 -1.28 12.39 -6.96
C ALA A 279 -2.76 12.38 -7.36
N ALA A 280 -3.17 11.47 -8.26
CA ALA A 280 -4.57 11.33 -8.66
C ALA A 280 -5.47 10.95 -7.49
N LYS A 281 -5.03 10.03 -6.61
CA LYS A 281 -5.76 9.67 -5.39
C LYS A 281 -5.91 10.86 -4.44
N ALA A 282 -4.86 11.63 -4.25
CA ALA A 282 -4.88 12.78 -3.34
C ALA A 282 -5.92 13.85 -3.71
N THR A 283 -6.37 13.91 -4.96
CA THR A 283 -7.44 14.85 -5.40
C THR A 283 -8.85 14.42 -5.01
N ALA A 284 -9.05 13.21 -4.51
CA ALA A 284 -10.36 12.66 -4.21
C ALA A 284 -10.50 12.33 -2.73
N ALA A 285 -11.64 12.62 -2.13
CA ALA A 285 -11.95 12.24 -0.75
C ALA A 285 -12.31 10.75 -0.65
N GLY A 286 -11.81 10.10 0.40
CA GLY A 286 -12.10 8.70 0.72
C GLY A 286 -11.35 7.67 -0.13
N PRO A 287 -11.55 6.36 0.15
CA PRO A 287 -10.79 5.28 -0.48
C PRO A 287 -11.17 5.04 -1.95
N SER A 288 -12.38 5.39 -2.34
CA SER A 288 -12.87 5.20 -3.71
C SER A 288 -12.67 6.47 -4.54
N TYR A 289 -11.80 6.41 -5.52
CA TYR A 289 -11.58 7.49 -6.48
C TYR A 289 -11.63 6.95 -7.90
N ARG A 290 -11.92 7.83 -8.87
CA ARG A 290 -11.86 7.47 -10.28
C ARG A 290 -10.73 8.22 -10.94
N ILE A 291 -9.89 7.48 -11.64
CA ILE A 291 -8.83 8.08 -12.45
C ILE A 291 -9.49 8.74 -13.67
N ASN A 292 -9.22 10.03 -13.84
CA ASN A 292 -9.51 10.67 -15.12
C ASN A 292 -8.46 10.19 -16.15
N ALA A 293 -8.89 9.39 -17.11
CA ALA A 293 -8.01 8.77 -18.09
C ALA A 293 -7.19 9.81 -18.90
N ASP A 294 -7.78 10.96 -19.21
CA ASP A 294 -7.06 12.02 -19.94
C ASP A 294 -6.05 12.75 -19.06
N LEU A 295 -6.40 12.95 -17.78
CA LEU A 295 -5.45 13.50 -16.80
C LEU A 295 -4.29 12.53 -16.57
N TRP A 296 -4.58 11.25 -16.40
CA TRP A 296 -3.61 10.18 -16.28
C TRP A 296 -2.61 10.19 -17.46
N LYS A 297 -3.13 10.12 -18.68
CA LYS A 297 -2.32 10.13 -19.91
C LYS A 297 -1.44 11.39 -20.01
N ARG A 298 -2.01 12.57 -19.72
CA ARG A 298 -1.27 13.84 -19.77
C ARG A 298 -0.17 13.93 -18.73
N GLN A 299 -0.44 13.51 -17.49
CA GLN A 299 0.54 13.56 -16.39
C GLN A 299 1.66 12.55 -16.62
N LEU A 300 1.31 11.34 -17.03
CA LEU A 300 2.28 10.30 -17.35
C LEU A 300 3.19 10.74 -18.52
N GLY A 301 2.61 11.31 -19.58
CA GLY A 301 3.39 11.85 -20.71
C GLY A 301 4.34 12.97 -20.31
N LYS A 302 3.92 13.90 -19.44
CA LYS A 302 4.80 14.97 -18.94
C LYS A 302 5.93 14.43 -18.07
N ALA A 303 5.64 13.47 -17.18
CA ALA A 303 6.63 12.85 -16.31
C ALA A 303 7.67 12.06 -17.11
N CYS A 304 7.25 11.33 -18.15
CA CYS A 304 8.16 10.64 -19.06
C CYS A 304 9.11 11.59 -19.79
N LEU A 305 8.63 12.77 -20.20
CA LEU A 305 9.46 13.78 -20.86
C LEU A 305 10.49 14.39 -19.90
N SER A 306 10.14 14.57 -18.62
CA SER A 306 11.05 15.15 -17.62
C SER A 306 12.17 14.18 -17.20
N THR A 307 12.01 12.88 -17.40
CA THR A 307 12.98 11.82 -17.01
C THR A 307 13.73 11.20 -18.19
N ALA A 308 13.54 11.70 -19.41
CA ALA A 308 14.11 11.14 -20.65
C ALA A 308 15.65 11.08 -20.69
N GLY A 309 16.36 11.70 -19.73
CA GLY A 309 17.81 11.62 -19.58
C GLY A 309 18.34 10.37 -18.85
N HIS A 310 17.46 9.58 -18.20
CA HIS A 310 17.84 8.46 -17.32
C HIS A 310 17.42 7.10 -17.93
N LYS A 311 18.00 6.76 -19.07
CA LYS A 311 17.69 5.47 -19.74
C LYS A 311 18.62 4.36 -19.28
N GLU A 312 18.09 3.35 -18.61
CA GLU A 312 18.75 2.03 -18.49
C GLU A 312 18.75 1.31 -19.86
N LYS A 313 19.90 0.77 -20.21
CA LYS A 313 20.03 -0.06 -21.44
C LYS A 313 19.44 -1.44 -21.14
N GLY A 314 18.30 -1.77 -21.77
CA GLY A 314 17.80 -3.14 -21.82
C GLY A 314 16.38 -3.40 -21.31
N ALA A 315 15.80 -2.53 -20.49
CA ALA A 315 14.39 -2.64 -20.07
C ALA A 315 13.48 -1.76 -20.95
N PRO A 316 12.23 -2.16 -21.22
CA PRO A 316 11.28 -1.33 -21.94
C PRO A 316 10.89 -0.11 -21.11
N SER A 317 11.23 1.09 -21.58
CA SER A 317 10.83 2.36 -20.96
C SER A 317 9.41 2.76 -21.38
N LEU A 318 8.78 3.60 -20.56
CA LEU A 318 7.47 4.19 -20.83
C LEU A 318 7.60 5.17 -22.01
N THR A 319 7.09 4.80 -23.18
CA THR A 319 6.99 5.68 -24.34
C THR A 319 5.54 6.11 -24.56
N ALA A 320 5.32 7.27 -25.19
CA ALA A 320 3.97 7.76 -25.46
C ALA A 320 3.13 6.72 -26.26
N GLU A 321 3.73 5.95 -27.15
CA GLU A 321 3.06 4.91 -27.93
C GLU A 321 2.59 3.72 -27.07
N ARG A 322 3.35 3.32 -26.03
CA ARG A 322 2.97 2.23 -25.11
C ARG A 322 1.89 2.62 -24.10
N LEU A 323 1.73 3.92 -23.87
CA LEU A 323 0.68 4.45 -22.98
C LEU A 323 -0.73 4.35 -23.56
N PHE A 324 -0.87 4.21 -24.88
CA PHE A 324 -2.14 4.38 -25.60
C PHE A 324 -2.69 3.09 -26.22
N THR A 325 -2.03 1.95 -26.00
CA THR A 325 -2.43 0.64 -26.50
C THR A 325 -3.18 -0.17 -25.41
N VAL A 326 -4.23 0.44 -24.81
CA VAL A 326 -5.19 -0.26 -23.93
C VAL A 326 -6.59 0.09 -24.39
#